data_07a3b9ed84423b4d47161fe11b85fd9c
#
_entry.id   07a3b9ed84423b4d47161fe11b85fd9c
#
_cell.length_a   1.000
_cell.length_b   1.000
_cell.length_c   1.000
_cell.angle_alpha   90.00
_cell.angle_beta   90.00
_cell.angle_gamma   90.00
#
_symmetry.space_group_name_H-M   'P 1'
#
loop_
_entity.id
_entity.type
_entity.pdbx_description
1 polymer ?
#
loop_
_entity_poly.entity_id
_entity_poly.type
_entity_poly.pdbx_seq_one_letter_code
_entity_poly.pdbx_strand_id
1 'polypeptide(L)'
;MPLYNNPQAYVFNLQTTSSAEAKRLWRAKIKEEWDLECAYCGSDEELTIDHVVPRSKGGADFTKNCVCACHECNQDKGHTPWEEWYLSQEFFDIERYEKIKN
;
A
#
# COMPACT_ATOMS: atom_id res chain seq x y z
N MET A 1 18.32 22.10 -6.58
CA MET A 1 17.17 22.42 -5.73
C MET A 1 17.39 21.91 -4.35
N PRO A 2 17.42 22.77 -3.41
CA PRO A 2 17.65 22.36 -2.03
C PRO A 2 16.42 21.77 -1.36
N LEU A 3 15.40 21.50 -2.11
CA LEU A 3 14.10 21.19 -1.56
C LEU A 3 13.90 19.71 -1.22
N TYR A 4 14.90 18.88 -1.46
CA TYR A 4 14.68 17.46 -1.41
C TYR A 4 15.02 16.80 -0.10
N ASN A 5 15.30 17.60 0.89
CA ASN A 5 15.72 17.08 2.17
C ASN A 5 14.55 16.79 3.10
N ASN A 6 13.32 16.93 2.62
CA ASN A 6 12.15 16.56 3.40
C ASN A 6 11.02 16.09 2.48
N PRO A 7 10.02 15.38 3.02
CA PRO A 7 8.98 14.80 2.19
C PRO A 7 8.16 15.81 1.39
N GLN A 8 7.91 16.96 1.97
CA GLN A 8 7.13 17.96 1.26
C GLN A 8 7.91 18.56 0.11
N ALA A 9 9.18 18.81 0.31
CA ALA A 9 10.04 19.30 -0.73
C ALA A 9 10.12 18.31 -1.88
N TYR A 10 10.14 17.04 -1.55
CA TYR A 10 10.11 15.99 -2.54
C TYR A 10 8.83 16.06 -3.38
N VAL A 11 7.71 16.27 -2.75
CA VAL A 11 6.44 16.41 -3.44
C VAL A 11 6.44 17.63 -4.36
N PHE A 12 6.98 18.74 -3.90
CA PHE A 12 7.12 19.92 -4.74
C PHE A 12 7.96 19.65 -5.97
N ASN A 13 9.03 18.92 -5.79
CA ASN A 13 9.86 18.55 -6.90
C ASN A 13 9.08 17.73 -7.91
N LEU A 14 8.19 16.90 -7.44
CA LEU A 14 7.36 16.07 -8.29
C LEU A 14 6.37 16.90 -9.11
N GLN A 15 6.14 18.13 -8.76
CA GLN A 15 5.31 19.00 -9.57
C GLN A 15 5.94 19.31 -10.93
N THR A 16 7.23 19.19 -11.03
CA THR A 16 7.90 19.39 -12.30
C THR A 16 7.92 18.10 -13.12
N THR A 17 7.44 17.02 -12.52
CA THR A 17 7.32 15.71 -13.15
C THR A 17 5.83 15.47 -13.37
N SER A 18 5.45 14.67 -14.33
CA SER A 18 4.04 14.40 -14.56
C SER A 18 3.39 13.75 -13.34
N SER A 19 2.09 13.97 -13.16
CA SER A 19 1.34 13.33 -12.10
C SER A 19 1.40 11.82 -12.21
N ALA A 20 1.42 11.30 -13.42
CA ALA A 20 1.52 9.86 -13.65
C ALA A 20 2.84 9.31 -13.12
N GLU A 21 3.92 10.04 -13.35
CA GLU A 21 5.24 9.66 -12.86
C GLU A 21 5.30 9.68 -11.34
N ALA A 22 4.73 10.71 -10.73
CA ALA A 22 4.68 10.83 -9.28
C ALA A 22 3.92 9.65 -8.65
N LYS A 23 2.79 9.29 -9.24
CA LYS A 23 2.00 8.15 -8.76
C LYS A 23 2.73 6.84 -8.94
N ARG A 24 3.44 6.68 -10.05
CA ARG A 24 4.22 5.48 -10.31
C ARG A 24 5.31 5.31 -9.24
N LEU A 25 6.01 6.38 -8.91
CA LEU A 25 7.06 6.34 -7.90
C LEU A 25 6.49 6.05 -6.51
N TRP A 26 5.35 6.62 -6.19
CA TRP A 26 4.69 6.38 -4.92
C TRP A 26 4.30 4.90 -4.78
N ARG A 27 3.71 4.33 -5.82
CA ARG A 27 3.32 2.92 -5.80
C ARG A 27 4.55 2.01 -5.69
N ALA A 28 5.62 2.35 -6.41
CA ALA A 28 6.85 1.56 -6.35
C ALA A 28 7.43 1.55 -4.95
N LYS A 29 7.39 2.70 -4.28
CA LYS A 29 7.90 2.80 -2.93
C LYS A 29 7.12 1.93 -1.94
N ILE A 30 5.80 1.93 -2.05
CA ILE A 30 4.97 1.08 -1.20
C ILE A 30 5.30 -0.38 -1.42
N LYS A 31 5.43 -0.79 -2.68
CA LYS A 31 5.77 -2.18 -3.00
C LYS A 31 7.12 -2.57 -2.44
N GLU A 32 8.09 -1.67 -2.49
CA GLU A 32 9.41 -1.92 -1.92
C GLU A 32 9.38 -2.08 -0.41
N GLU A 33 8.53 -1.34 0.27
CA GLU A 33 8.39 -1.46 1.71
C GLU A 33 7.88 -2.83 2.13
N TRP A 34 7.26 -3.56 1.21
CA TRP A 34 6.76 -4.91 1.44
C TRP A 34 7.61 -5.95 0.72
N ASP A 35 8.84 -5.57 0.33
CA ASP A 35 9.80 -6.45 -0.33
C ASP A 35 9.26 -7.08 -1.60
N LEU A 36 8.40 -6.33 -2.30
CA LEU A 36 7.77 -6.77 -3.55
C LEU A 36 6.94 -8.04 -3.36
N GLU A 37 6.29 -8.13 -2.21
CA GLU A 37 5.40 -9.24 -1.88
C GLU A 37 4.07 -8.71 -1.36
N CYS A 38 3.03 -9.50 -1.53
CA CYS A 38 1.72 -9.17 -0.99
C CYS A 38 1.79 -9.08 0.54
N ALA A 39 1.27 -8.00 1.09
CA ALA A 39 1.27 -7.80 2.54
C ALA A 39 0.49 -8.87 3.28
N TYR A 40 -0.47 -9.49 2.61
CA TYR A 40 -1.33 -10.48 3.22
C TYR A 40 -0.85 -11.93 3.04
N CYS A 41 -0.60 -12.33 1.81
CA CYS A 41 -0.27 -13.72 1.53
C CYS A 41 1.20 -13.96 1.12
N GLY A 42 1.94 -12.90 0.84
CA GLY A 42 3.34 -13.03 0.46
C GLY A 42 3.61 -13.33 -1.00
N SER A 43 2.57 -13.39 -1.82
CA SER A 43 2.73 -13.62 -3.25
C SER A 43 3.47 -12.47 -3.91
N ASP A 44 4.25 -12.75 -4.93
CA ASP A 44 4.95 -11.71 -5.69
C ASP A 44 4.30 -11.47 -7.06
N GLU A 45 3.11 -12.02 -7.28
CA GLU A 45 2.43 -11.91 -8.57
C GLU A 45 1.33 -10.85 -8.54
N GLU A 46 1.19 -10.14 -9.65
CA GLU A 46 0.13 -9.15 -9.85
C GLU A 46 -0.03 -8.19 -8.67
N LEU A 47 1.07 -7.58 -8.29
CA LEU A 47 1.08 -6.68 -7.14
C LEU A 47 0.37 -5.37 -7.44
N THR A 48 -0.49 -4.95 -6.51
CA THR A 48 -1.26 -3.71 -6.61
C THR A 48 -1.11 -2.95 -5.31
N ILE A 49 -1.74 -1.80 -5.22
CA ILE A 49 -1.78 -1.02 -3.99
C ILE A 49 -3.17 -1.16 -3.39
N ASP A 50 -3.24 -1.59 -2.15
CA ASP A 50 -4.50 -1.73 -1.43
C ASP A 50 -4.60 -0.68 -0.34
N HIS A 51 -5.77 -0.06 -0.22
CA HIS A 51 -6.08 0.82 0.90
C HIS A 51 -6.61 -0.06 2.01
N VAL A 52 -5.85 -0.18 3.10
CA VAL A 52 -6.22 -1.05 4.22
C VAL A 52 -7.62 -0.70 4.72
N VAL A 53 -7.88 0.60 4.92
CA VAL A 53 -9.23 1.09 5.13
C VAL A 53 -9.68 1.65 3.79
N PRO A 54 -10.72 1.09 3.17
CA PRO A 54 -11.16 1.54 1.85
C PRO A 54 -11.53 3.02 1.82
N ARG A 55 -11.27 3.66 0.69
CA ARG A 55 -11.61 5.07 0.52
C ARG A 55 -13.10 5.32 0.73
N SER A 56 -13.93 4.40 0.32
CA SER A 56 -15.39 4.50 0.50
C SER A 56 -15.78 4.49 1.98
N LYS A 57 -14.90 4.05 2.87
CA LYS A 57 -15.14 4.01 4.31
C LYS A 57 -14.26 5.01 5.06
N GLY A 58 -13.81 6.05 4.37
CA GLY A 58 -13.03 7.11 4.97
C GLY A 58 -11.53 6.89 4.99
N GLY A 59 -11.06 5.86 4.31
CA GLY A 59 -9.63 5.60 4.23
C GLY A 59 -8.91 6.65 3.42
N ALA A 60 -7.71 7.01 3.86
CA ALA A 60 -6.91 8.04 3.22
C ALA A 60 -5.92 7.47 2.22
N ASP A 61 -5.45 8.33 1.31
CA ASP A 61 -4.41 8.00 0.35
C ASP A 61 -3.01 8.19 0.94
N PHE A 62 -2.86 7.95 2.22
CA PHE A 62 -1.56 8.06 2.87
C PHE A 62 -0.82 6.74 2.80
N THR A 63 0.50 6.83 2.73
CA THR A 63 1.36 5.65 2.74
C THR A 63 1.03 4.71 3.90
N LYS A 64 0.67 5.25 5.05
CA LYS A 64 0.33 4.45 6.22
C LYS A 64 -0.92 3.61 6.04
N ASN A 65 -1.81 4.04 5.15
CA ASN A 65 -3.05 3.32 4.89
C ASN A 65 -2.95 2.44 3.65
N CYS A 66 -1.79 2.38 3.03
CA CYS A 66 -1.62 1.65 1.78
C CYS A 66 -0.58 0.56 1.93
N VAL A 67 -0.87 -0.60 1.39
CA VAL A 67 0.05 -1.73 1.40
C VAL A 67 0.12 -2.33 0.01
N CYS A 68 1.19 -3.08 -0.23
CA CYS A 68 1.32 -3.86 -1.45
C CYS A 68 0.44 -5.11 -1.29
N ALA A 69 -0.42 -5.38 -2.25
CA ALA A 69 -1.27 -6.55 -2.20
C ALA A 69 -1.39 -7.17 -3.58
N CYS A 70 -1.43 -8.48 -3.65
CA CYS A 70 -1.65 -9.12 -4.93
C CYS A 70 -3.10 -8.86 -5.33
N HIS A 71 -3.35 -8.92 -6.63
CA HIS A 71 -4.67 -8.63 -7.17
C HIS A 71 -5.75 -9.51 -6.54
N GLU A 72 -5.44 -10.78 -6.33
CA GLU A 72 -6.38 -11.74 -5.76
C GLU A 72 -6.80 -11.34 -4.33
N CYS A 73 -5.83 -11.03 -3.47
CA CYS A 73 -6.14 -10.60 -2.11
C CYS A 73 -6.91 -9.30 -2.09
N ASN A 74 -6.51 -8.36 -2.94
CA ASN A 74 -7.15 -7.06 -3.03
C ASN A 74 -8.63 -7.22 -3.41
N GLN A 75 -8.91 -8.05 -4.41
CA GLN A 75 -10.28 -8.30 -4.85
C GLN A 75 -11.10 -9.04 -3.80
N ASP A 76 -10.51 -10.07 -3.20
CA ASP A 76 -11.20 -10.88 -2.21
C ASP A 76 -11.53 -10.08 -0.95
N LYS A 77 -10.61 -9.24 -0.52
CA LYS A 77 -10.84 -8.38 0.63
C LYS A 77 -11.96 -7.38 0.38
N GLY A 78 -11.96 -6.76 -0.81
CA GLY A 78 -12.98 -5.79 -1.18
C GLY A 78 -13.14 -4.71 -0.12
N HIS A 79 -14.36 -4.51 0.35
CA HIS A 79 -14.68 -3.50 1.36
C HIS A 79 -14.84 -4.07 2.76
N THR A 80 -14.52 -5.33 2.96
CA THR A 80 -14.59 -5.97 4.28
C THR A 80 -13.52 -5.35 5.19
N PRO A 81 -13.83 -5.13 6.48
CA PRO A 81 -12.80 -4.65 7.39
C PRO A 81 -11.59 -5.58 7.35
N TRP A 82 -10.42 -5.00 7.17
CA TRP A 82 -9.23 -5.79 6.85
C TRP A 82 -8.85 -6.81 7.92
N GLU A 83 -9.02 -6.47 9.18
CA GLU A 83 -8.67 -7.39 10.26
C GLU A 83 -9.60 -8.60 10.25
N GLU A 84 -10.88 -8.35 10.10
CA GLU A 84 -11.87 -9.42 10.03
C GLU A 84 -11.58 -10.34 8.85
N TRP A 85 -11.35 -9.75 7.68
CA TRP A 85 -11.05 -10.53 6.50
C TRP A 85 -9.75 -11.32 6.64
N TYR A 86 -8.69 -10.66 7.11
CA TYR A 86 -7.37 -11.29 7.17
C TYR A 86 -7.32 -12.41 8.20
N LEU A 87 -7.92 -12.20 9.36
CA LEU A 87 -7.93 -13.22 10.41
C LEU A 87 -8.65 -14.50 9.98
N SER A 88 -9.53 -14.42 9.00
CA SER A 88 -10.25 -15.59 8.51
C SER A 88 -9.54 -16.34 7.40
N GLN A 89 -8.40 -15.85 6.93
CA GLN A 89 -7.70 -16.46 5.80
C GLN A 89 -6.76 -17.56 6.25
N GLU A 90 -6.63 -18.59 5.42
CA GLU A 90 -5.71 -19.69 5.69
C GLU A 90 -4.25 -19.24 5.68
N PHE A 91 -3.96 -18.21 4.89
CA PHE A 91 -2.60 -17.67 4.78
C PHE A 91 -2.27 -16.62 5.82
N PHE A 92 -3.12 -16.45 6.83
CA PHE A 92 -2.89 -15.46 7.87
C PHE A 92 -1.50 -15.63 8.49
N ASP A 93 -0.79 -14.52 8.63
CA ASP A 93 0.55 -14.50 9.19
C ASP A 93 0.63 -13.38 10.23
N ILE A 94 0.95 -13.72 11.46
CA ILE A 94 0.96 -12.76 12.54
C ILE A 94 2.00 -11.66 12.35
N GLU A 95 3.11 -11.98 11.76
CA GLU A 95 4.15 -10.97 11.51
C GLU A 95 3.68 -9.95 10.47
N ARG A 96 3.01 -10.41 9.44
CA ARG A 96 2.44 -9.52 8.44
C ARG A 96 1.30 -8.70 9.02
N TYR A 97 0.49 -9.32 9.85
CA TYR A 97 -0.61 -8.64 10.53
C TYR A 97 -0.08 -7.49 11.37
N GLU A 98 0.95 -7.74 12.16
CA GLU A 98 1.54 -6.71 13.01
C GLU A 98 2.17 -5.58 12.19
N LYS A 99 2.80 -5.92 11.10
CA LYS A 99 3.40 -4.92 10.21
C LYS A 99 2.33 -4.03 9.58
N ILE A 100 1.22 -4.59 9.18
CA ILE A 100 0.11 -3.82 8.61
C ILE A 100 -0.46 -2.87 9.66
N LYS A 101 -0.59 -3.35 10.89
CA LYS A 101 -1.16 -2.61 11.99
C LYS A 101 -0.32 -1.38 12.37
N ASN A 102 0.97 -1.51 12.22
CA ASN A 102 1.88 -0.44 12.52
C ASN A 102 2.03 0.50 11.33
#